data_e112cf291c8132dd71905777bc968830
#
_entry.id   e112cf291c8132dd71905777bc968830
#
_cell.length_a   1.000
_cell.length_b   1.000
_cell.length_c   1.000
_cell.angle_alpha   90.00
_cell.angle_beta   90.00
_cell.angle_gamma   90.00
#
_symmetry.space_group_name_H-M   'P 1'
#
loop_
_entity.id
_entity.type
_entity.pdbx_description
1 polymer ?
#
loop_
_entity_poly.entity_id
_entity_poly.type
_entity_poly.pdbx_seq_one_letter_code
_entity_poly.pdbx_strand_id
1 'polypeptide(L)'
;MHDAEGRDLVRKNVAKFAKPPKDEHSEKPVMSVADAMLFLEAIRGDRFEALYLLAVTTGLRRGELLGLKWADVDLDAGTLKVSRSLDSLYGPHQEVDPKRQASRRASKLPAPVVEALRRHRADQEARRARLGPLWKGPEIDESYVFTTTVGTPERGDNVLSRGLKPLMKKAGLPPYNFQTIRRSNATFLVVLGVSPRVAMRWMGHSDVATTLKIYQQAPDELQERAAELMGKLLFAPKSDE
;
A
#
# COMPACT_ATOMS: atom_id res chain seq x y z
N MET A 1 -22.94 -13.41 14.85
CA MET A 1 -23.35 -13.99 16.14
C MET A 1 -23.82 -12.92 17.14
N HIS A 2 -23.04 -11.83 17.38
CA HIS A 2 -23.49 -10.74 18.28
C HIS A 2 -24.75 -10.04 17.74
N ASP A 3 -24.83 -9.80 16.47
CA ASP A 3 -25.99 -9.25 15.77
C ASP A 3 -27.20 -10.21 15.77
N ALA A 4 -26.95 -11.50 15.69
CA ALA A 4 -28.00 -12.54 15.76
C ALA A 4 -28.59 -12.68 17.17
N GLU A 5 -27.77 -12.50 18.22
CA GLU A 5 -28.23 -12.46 19.62
C GLU A 5 -29.07 -11.19 19.86
N GLY A 6 -28.66 -10.03 19.32
CA GLY A 6 -29.39 -8.78 19.43
C GLY A 6 -30.71 -8.74 18.60
N ARG A 7 -30.90 -9.67 17.67
CA ARG A 7 -32.14 -9.84 16.87
C ARG A 7 -32.97 -11.05 17.30
N ASP A 8 -32.70 -11.62 18.47
CA ASP A 8 -33.38 -12.82 19.01
C ASP A 8 -33.38 -14.05 18.09
N LEU A 9 -32.46 -14.10 17.12
CA LEU A 9 -32.29 -15.23 16.19
C LEU A 9 -31.59 -16.42 16.87
N VAL A 10 -30.84 -16.16 17.95
CA VAL A 10 -30.21 -17.17 18.80
C VAL A 10 -30.29 -16.76 20.27
N ARG A 11 -30.62 -17.70 21.14
CA ARG A 11 -30.76 -17.46 22.60
C ARG A 11 -29.44 -17.03 23.28
N LYS A 12 -28.30 -17.45 22.75
CA LYS A 12 -26.98 -17.19 23.33
C LYS A 12 -25.91 -17.21 22.28
N ASN A 13 -24.99 -16.25 22.33
CA ASN A 13 -23.83 -16.23 21.49
C ASN A 13 -22.76 -17.21 22.00
N VAL A 14 -22.83 -18.46 21.56
CA VAL A 14 -21.89 -19.52 21.97
C VAL A 14 -20.43 -19.24 21.52
N ALA A 15 -20.22 -18.39 20.51
CA ALA A 15 -18.89 -18.02 20.09
C ALA A 15 -18.11 -17.19 21.13
N LYS A 16 -18.78 -16.60 22.11
CA LYS A 16 -18.13 -15.93 23.27
C LYS A 16 -17.30 -16.89 24.13
N PHE A 17 -17.63 -18.18 24.10
CA PHE A 17 -16.95 -19.23 24.88
C PHE A 17 -15.93 -20.01 24.08
N ALA A 18 -15.86 -19.79 22.76
CA ALA A 18 -14.86 -20.40 21.92
C ALA A 18 -13.48 -19.77 22.24
N LYS A 19 -12.54 -20.59 22.69
CA LYS A 19 -11.15 -20.15 22.81
C LYS A 19 -10.60 -20.01 21.39
N PRO A 20 -10.11 -18.83 21.00
CA PRO A 20 -9.43 -18.70 19.71
C PRO A 20 -8.23 -19.67 19.68
N PRO A 21 -7.87 -20.22 18.52
CA PRO A 21 -6.62 -20.96 18.38
C PRO A 21 -5.48 -20.12 18.93
N LYS A 22 -4.51 -20.75 19.62
CA LYS A 22 -3.28 -20.06 19.99
C LYS A 22 -2.66 -19.49 18.69
N ASP A 23 -2.56 -18.18 18.65
CA ASP A 23 -1.84 -17.51 17.57
C ASP A 23 -0.35 -17.89 17.74
N GLU A 24 0.11 -18.93 17.05
CA GLU A 24 1.51 -19.20 16.91
C GLU A 24 2.06 -18.02 16.13
N HIS A 25 2.73 -17.11 16.83
CA HIS A 25 3.35 -15.92 16.28
C HIS A 25 4.44 -16.33 15.28
N SER A 26 4.04 -16.81 14.10
CA SER A 26 4.96 -16.90 12.99
C SER A 26 5.29 -15.47 12.56
N GLU A 27 6.56 -15.13 12.54
CA GLU A 27 7.03 -13.87 11.99
C GLU A 27 6.47 -13.70 10.59
N LYS A 28 5.64 -12.67 10.42
CA LYS A 28 5.02 -12.42 9.13
C LYS A 28 6.09 -11.88 8.18
N PRO A 29 6.29 -12.48 7.00
CA PRO A 29 7.39 -12.12 6.11
C PRO A 29 7.34 -10.63 5.75
N VAL A 30 8.52 -10.02 5.69
CA VAL A 30 8.78 -8.70 5.16
C VAL A 30 9.79 -8.82 4.03
N MET A 31 9.75 -7.92 3.09
CA MET A 31 10.70 -7.84 1.99
C MET A 31 11.97 -7.15 2.50
N SER A 32 13.13 -7.72 2.24
CA SER A 32 14.40 -7.04 2.47
C SER A 32 14.59 -5.86 1.51
N VAL A 33 15.53 -4.96 1.78
CA VAL A 33 15.88 -3.89 0.84
C VAL A 33 16.39 -4.47 -0.48
N ALA A 34 17.19 -5.55 -0.43
CA ALA A 34 17.68 -6.23 -1.62
C ALA A 34 16.54 -6.82 -2.45
N ASP A 35 15.57 -7.51 -1.81
CA ASP A 35 14.39 -8.01 -2.50
C ASP A 35 13.54 -6.89 -3.11
N ALA A 36 13.44 -5.75 -2.41
CA ALA A 36 12.72 -4.60 -2.93
C ALA A 36 13.40 -4.03 -4.19
N MET A 37 14.72 -3.99 -4.23
CA MET A 37 15.47 -3.55 -5.42
C MET A 37 15.27 -4.52 -6.59
N LEU A 38 15.36 -5.84 -6.37
CA LEU A 38 15.06 -6.86 -7.38
C LEU A 38 13.60 -6.75 -7.86
N PHE A 39 12.68 -6.51 -6.95
CA PHE A 39 11.28 -6.30 -7.29
C PHE A 39 11.09 -5.06 -8.18
N LEU A 40 11.70 -3.93 -7.81
CA LEU A 40 11.64 -2.69 -8.60
C LEU A 40 12.21 -2.86 -10.02
N GLU A 41 13.24 -3.69 -10.17
CA GLU A 41 13.78 -4.06 -11.49
C GLU A 41 12.75 -4.90 -12.28
N ALA A 42 12.17 -5.90 -11.64
CA ALA A 42 11.25 -6.85 -12.27
C ALA A 42 9.94 -6.22 -12.75
N ILE A 43 9.48 -5.14 -12.11
CA ILE A 43 8.22 -4.46 -12.48
C ILE A 43 8.37 -3.49 -13.64
N ARG A 44 9.58 -3.18 -14.10
CA ARG A 44 9.80 -2.22 -15.18
C ARG A 44 9.10 -2.65 -16.47
N GLY A 45 8.31 -1.75 -17.01
CA GLY A 45 7.52 -2.01 -18.22
C GLY A 45 6.32 -2.94 -18.01
N ASP A 46 6.05 -3.41 -16.79
CA ASP A 46 4.84 -4.16 -16.50
C ASP A 46 3.61 -3.25 -16.56
N ARG A 47 2.48 -3.79 -16.95
CA ARG A 47 1.20 -3.05 -16.99
C ARG A 47 0.84 -2.41 -15.65
N PHE A 48 1.22 -3.03 -14.56
CA PHE A 48 0.95 -2.59 -13.19
C PHE A 48 2.16 -1.94 -12.52
N GLU A 49 3.20 -1.55 -13.29
CA GLU A 49 4.40 -0.88 -12.75
C GLU A 49 4.04 0.26 -11.80
N ALA A 50 3.19 1.19 -12.22
CA ALA A 50 2.76 2.32 -11.39
C ALA A 50 2.04 1.89 -10.11
N LEU A 51 1.22 0.83 -10.16
CA LEU A 51 0.53 0.27 -8.98
C LEU A 51 1.53 -0.31 -7.98
N TYR A 52 2.52 -1.07 -8.46
CA TYR A 52 3.51 -1.68 -7.61
C TYR A 52 4.46 -0.65 -7.00
N LEU A 53 4.87 0.35 -7.78
CA LEU A 53 5.65 1.49 -7.27
C LEU A 53 4.91 2.22 -6.15
N LEU A 54 3.63 2.52 -6.34
CA LEU A 54 2.79 3.10 -5.29
C LEU A 54 2.72 2.20 -4.06
N ALA A 55 2.51 0.87 -4.25
CA ALA A 55 2.41 -0.07 -3.14
C ALA A 55 3.67 -0.07 -2.27
N VAL A 56 4.87 -0.12 -2.89
CA VAL A 56 6.15 -0.17 -2.18
C VAL A 56 6.47 1.17 -1.52
N THR A 57 6.23 2.29 -2.20
CA THR A 57 6.68 3.60 -1.72
C THR A 57 5.72 4.24 -0.73
N THR A 58 4.42 4.00 -0.84
CA THR A 58 3.41 4.62 0.03
C THR A 58 2.84 3.69 1.08
N GLY A 59 2.99 2.38 0.90
CA GLY A 59 2.40 1.37 1.77
C GLY A 59 0.86 1.39 1.80
N LEU A 60 0.19 1.90 0.76
CA LEU A 60 -1.26 1.90 0.65
C LEU A 60 -1.84 0.49 0.78
N ARG A 61 -3.03 0.38 1.35
CA ARG A 61 -3.76 -0.89 1.36
C ARG A 61 -4.19 -1.26 -0.07
N ARG A 62 -4.29 -2.56 -0.37
CA ARG A 62 -4.73 -3.03 -1.70
C ARG A 62 -6.02 -2.33 -2.17
N GLY A 63 -7.01 -2.25 -1.30
CA GLY A 63 -8.27 -1.58 -1.64
C GLY A 63 -8.13 -0.06 -1.85
N GLU A 64 -7.24 0.61 -1.12
CA GLU A 64 -6.92 2.02 -1.30
C GLU A 64 -6.23 2.26 -2.65
N LEU A 65 -5.26 1.39 -3.04
CA LEU A 65 -4.59 1.42 -4.35
C LEU A 65 -5.61 1.29 -5.50
N LEU A 66 -6.47 0.28 -5.42
CA LEU A 66 -7.45 0.01 -6.47
C LEU A 66 -8.60 1.01 -6.48
N GLY A 67 -8.88 1.65 -5.34
CA GLY A 67 -9.88 2.71 -5.20
C GLY A 67 -9.41 4.10 -5.62
N LEU A 68 -8.13 4.25 -5.98
CA LEU A 68 -7.57 5.54 -6.37
C LEU A 68 -8.15 5.99 -7.71
N LYS A 69 -8.67 7.23 -7.77
CA LYS A 69 -9.13 7.88 -9.01
C LYS A 69 -8.13 8.96 -9.43
N TRP A 70 -8.14 9.32 -10.70
CA TRP A 70 -7.26 10.39 -11.20
C TRP A 70 -7.56 11.74 -10.53
N ALA A 71 -8.80 12.01 -10.17
CA ALA A 71 -9.18 13.18 -9.39
C ALA A 71 -8.52 13.26 -7.99
N ASP A 72 -7.98 12.16 -7.48
CA ASP A 72 -7.26 12.12 -6.21
C ASP A 72 -5.74 12.27 -6.37
N VAL A 73 -5.22 12.38 -7.61
CA VAL A 73 -3.79 12.41 -7.93
C VAL A 73 -3.44 13.72 -8.61
N ASP A 74 -2.62 14.51 -7.93
CA ASP A 74 -2.01 15.71 -8.51
C ASP A 74 -0.58 15.37 -8.97
N LEU A 75 -0.43 15.17 -10.28
CA LEU A 75 0.85 14.79 -10.89
C LEU A 75 1.83 15.96 -10.93
N ASP A 76 1.38 17.20 -10.89
CA ASP A 76 2.24 18.38 -10.92
C ASP A 76 2.77 18.70 -9.52
N ALA A 77 1.90 18.64 -8.51
CA ALA A 77 2.31 18.74 -7.13
C ALA A 77 3.00 17.46 -6.61
N GLY A 78 2.94 16.34 -7.34
CA GLY A 78 3.46 15.05 -6.90
C GLY A 78 2.79 14.56 -5.62
N THR A 79 1.45 14.64 -5.55
CA THR A 79 0.69 14.25 -4.36
C THR A 79 -0.48 13.34 -4.72
N LEU A 80 -0.88 12.50 -3.78
CA LEU A 80 -2.14 11.77 -3.87
C LEU A 80 -2.92 11.90 -2.56
N LYS A 81 -4.26 11.76 -2.68
CA LYS A 81 -5.19 11.75 -1.56
C LYS A 81 -5.92 10.42 -1.51
N VAL A 82 -5.90 9.75 -0.36
CA VAL A 82 -6.68 8.54 -0.13
C VAL A 82 -8.09 8.94 0.28
N SER A 83 -9.06 8.73 -0.60
CA SER A 83 -10.46 9.16 -0.42
C SER A 83 -11.40 7.97 -0.28
N ARG A 84 -11.06 6.81 -0.80
CA ARG A 84 -11.90 5.60 -0.84
C ARG A 84 -11.09 4.32 -0.84
N SER A 85 -11.79 3.21 -0.66
CA SER A 85 -11.23 1.85 -0.79
C SER A 85 -12.20 1.01 -1.60
N LEU A 86 -11.69 0.22 -2.56
CA LEU A 86 -12.48 -0.79 -3.23
C LEU A 86 -12.42 -2.10 -2.44
N ASP A 87 -13.57 -2.57 -2.02
CA ASP A 87 -13.73 -3.93 -1.49
C ASP A 87 -14.34 -4.81 -2.58
N SER A 88 -13.72 -5.96 -2.83
CA SER A 88 -14.14 -6.90 -3.86
C SER A 88 -14.22 -8.34 -3.34
N LEU A 89 -14.34 -8.52 -2.02
CA LEU A 89 -14.34 -9.87 -1.42
C LEU A 89 -15.52 -10.72 -1.86
N TYR A 90 -16.70 -10.13 -2.06
CA TYR A 90 -17.89 -10.86 -2.47
C TYR A 90 -18.79 -9.98 -3.36
N GLY A 91 -18.71 -10.13 -4.69
CA GLY A 91 -19.65 -9.48 -5.62
C GLY A 91 -19.07 -8.30 -6.42
N PRO A 92 -19.94 -7.40 -6.93
CA PRO A 92 -19.52 -6.22 -7.66
C PRO A 92 -18.71 -5.28 -6.77
N HIS A 93 -17.79 -4.52 -7.38
CA HIS A 93 -16.97 -3.54 -6.66
C HIS A 93 -17.85 -2.58 -5.86
N GLN A 94 -17.64 -2.53 -4.54
CA GLN A 94 -18.27 -1.55 -3.68
C GLN A 94 -17.22 -0.51 -3.28
N GLU A 95 -17.50 0.76 -3.56
CA GLU A 95 -16.76 1.86 -2.97
C GLU A 95 -17.13 1.90 -1.48
N VAL A 96 -16.14 1.65 -0.64
CA VAL A 96 -16.31 1.76 0.80
C VAL A 96 -15.62 3.04 1.23
N ASP A 97 -16.36 3.91 1.90
CA ASP A 97 -15.77 5.08 2.56
C ASP A 97 -14.77 4.58 3.63
N PRO A 98 -13.55 5.12 3.67
CA PRO A 98 -12.60 4.74 4.70
C PRO A 98 -13.25 4.93 6.07
N LYS A 99 -13.53 3.83 6.77
CA LYS A 99 -14.29 3.78 8.03
C LYS A 99 -13.77 4.68 9.15
N ARG A 100 -12.61 5.32 8.96
CA ARG A 100 -11.98 6.21 9.96
C ARG A 100 -11.31 7.40 9.28
N GLN A 101 -11.47 8.56 9.85
CA GLN A 101 -10.86 9.83 9.42
C GLN A 101 -9.33 9.73 9.26
N ALA A 102 -8.65 8.89 10.06
CA ALA A 102 -7.22 8.60 9.96
C ALA A 102 -6.81 7.92 8.63
N SER A 103 -7.73 7.35 7.87
CA SER A 103 -7.46 6.76 6.55
C SER A 103 -7.47 7.80 5.44
N ARG A 104 -8.09 8.97 5.65
CA ARG A 104 -8.06 10.11 4.72
C ARG A 104 -6.76 10.88 4.92
N ARG A 105 -5.82 10.70 4.00
CA ARG A 105 -4.51 11.32 4.06
C ARG A 105 -4.03 11.74 2.69
N ALA A 106 -3.19 12.77 2.65
CA ALA A 106 -2.41 13.11 1.47
C ALA A 106 -0.99 12.55 1.65
N SER A 107 -0.42 12.03 0.59
CA SER A 107 0.94 11.50 0.54
C SER A 107 1.71 12.18 -0.58
N LYS A 108 2.94 12.58 -0.32
CA LYS A 108 3.89 13.00 -1.34
C LYS A 108 4.41 11.77 -2.07
N LEU A 109 4.64 11.91 -3.36
CA LEU A 109 5.14 10.85 -4.24
C LEU A 109 6.58 11.16 -4.65
N PRO A 110 7.48 10.17 -4.63
CA PRO A 110 8.79 10.29 -5.24
C PRO A 110 8.68 10.54 -6.76
N ALA A 111 9.61 11.29 -7.32
CA ALA A 111 9.61 11.63 -8.75
C ALA A 111 9.48 10.41 -9.69
N PRO A 112 10.17 9.27 -9.46
CA PRO A 112 9.98 8.07 -10.30
C PRO A 112 8.56 7.52 -10.30
N VAL A 113 7.82 7.67 -9.18
CA VAL A 113 6.42 7.23 -9.07
C VAL A 113 5.51 8.16 -9.87
N VAL A 114 5.73 9.46 -9.78
CA VAL A 114 4.99 10.46 -10.58
C VAL A 114 5.18 10.19 -12.06
N GLU A 115 6.41 9.93 -12.49
CA GLU A 115 6.74 9.62 -13.87
C GLU A 115 6.04 8.33 -14.36
N ALA A 116 6.04 7.28 -13.56
CA ALA A 116 5.33 6.04 -13.87
C ALA A 116 3.80 6.27 -13.96
N LEU A 117 3.25 7.12 -13.11
CA LEU A 117 1.83 7.48 -13.17
C LEU A 117 1.50 8.32 -14.40
N ARG A 118 2.37 9.23 -14.83
CA ARG A 118 2.20 9.98 -16.09
C ARG A 118 2.16 9.04 -17.30
N ARG A 119 3.12 8.10 -17.39
CA ARG A 119 3.10 7.07 -18.45
C ARG A 119 1.84 6.23 -18.39
N HIS A 120 1.46 5.77 -17.21
CA HIS A 120 0.26 4.96 -17.02
C HIS A 120 -1.02 5.68 -17.45
N ARG A 121 -1.13 6.98 -17.16
CA ARG A 121 -2.25 7.82 -17.60
C ARG A 121 -2.30 7.92 -19.12
N ALA A 122 -1.19 8.23 -19.76
CA ALA A 122 -1.09 8.31 -21.23
C ALA A 122 -1.47 6.98 -21.90
N ASP A 123 -1.02 5.85 -21.37
CA ASP A 123 -1.38 4.51 -21.85
C ASP A 123 -2.88 4.22 -21.67
N GLN A 124 -3.48 4.66 -20.58
CA GLN A 124 -4.91 4.51 -20.33
C GLN A 124 -5.74 5.37 -21.29
N GLU A 125 -5.33 6.61 -21.53
CA GLU A 125 -5.96 7.52 -22.50
C GLU A 125 -5.88 6.97 -23.93
N ALA A 126 -4.72 6.50 -24.36
CA ALA A 126 -4.52 5.88 -25.66
C ALA A 126 -5.36 4.60 -25.83
N ARG A 127 -5.48 3.81 -24.78
CA ARG A 127 -6.33 2.60 -24.76
C ARG A 127 -7.80 2.95 -24.88
N ARG A 128 -8.26 3.99 -24.16
CA ARG A 128 -9.62 4.49 -24.24
C ARG A 128 -9.94 4.98 -25.64
N ALA A 129 -9.07 5.79 -26.22
CA ALA A 129 -9.24 6.32 -27.59
C ALA A 129 -9.36 5.18 -28.62
N ARG A 130 -8.51 4.14 -28.51
CA ARG A 130 -8.52 2.98 -29.41
C ARG A 130 -9.79 2.14 -29.29
N LEU A 131 -10.34 2.00 -28.08
CA LEU A 131 -11.54 1.19 -27.84
C LEU A 131 -12.83 1.95 -28.19
N GLY A 132 -12.82 3.28 -28.12
CA GLY A 132 -14.01 4.07 -28.41
C GLY A 132 -15.23 3.61 -27.61
N PRO A 133 -16.34 3.23 -28.32
CA PRO A 133 -17.58 2.77 -27.67
C PRO A 133 -17.44 1.47 -26.84
N LEU A 134 -16.38 0.72 -27.02
CA LEU A 134 -16.11 -0.51 -26.22
C LEU A 134 -15.50 -0.18 -24.85
N TRP A 135 -15.09 1.07 -24.62
CA TRP A 135 -14.65 1.51 -23.31
C TRP A 135 -15.85 1.58 -22.35
N LYS A 136 -15.74 0.89 -21.22
CA LYS A 136 -16.82 0.76 -20.22
C LYS A 136 -16.62 1.66 -18.99
N GLY A 137 -15.49 2.35 -18.91
CA GLY A 137 -15.18 3.28 -17.83
C GLY A 137 -15.71 4.68 -18.12
N PRO A 138 -15.71 5.57 -17.11
CA PRO A 138 -16.02 6.99 -17.30
C PRO A 138 -14.89 7.73 -18.05
N GLU A 139 -15.03 9.05 -18.17
CA GLU A 139 -13.96 9.94 -18.60
C GLU A 139 -12.71 9.75 -17.72
N ILE A 140 -11.52 10.04 -18.27
CA ILE A 140 -10.25 9.73 -17.58
C ILE A 140 -10.18 10.40 -16.22
N ASP A 141 -10.55 11.65 -16.09
CA ASP A 141 -10.44 12.38 -14.83
C ASP A 141 -11.33 11.81 -13.71
N GLU A 142 -12.45 11.18 -14.07
CA GLU A 142 -13.36 10.50 -13.16
C GLU A 142 -13.03 9.01 -12.99
N SER A 143 -12.13 8.50 -13.83
CA SER A 143 -11.77 7.09 -13.87
C SER A 143 -10.89 6.68 -12.69
N TYR A 144 -10.95 5.40 -12.36
CA TYR A 144 -9.92 4.80 -11.51
C TYR A 144 -8.57 4.84 -12.20
N VAL A 145 -7.51 5.03 -11.41
CA VAL A 145 -6.13 4.95 -11.92
C VAL A 145 -5.86 3.56 -12.48
N PHE A 146 -6.29 2.51 -11.78
CA PHE A 146 -6.05 1.12 -12.17
C PHE A 146 -7.34 0.45 -12.66
N THR A 147 -7.42 0.26 -13.97
CA THR A 147 -8.58 -0.33 -14.63
C THR A 147 -8.22 -1.57 -15.41
N THR A 148 -9.21 -2.39 -15.71
CA THR A 148 -9.11 -3.48 -16.69
C THR A 148 -8.81 -2.92 -18.10
N THR A 149 -8.56 -3.80 -19.04
CA THR A 149 -8.33 -3.40 -20.44
C THR A 149 -9.50 -2.65 -21.07
N VAL A 150 -10.71 -2.80 -20.53
CA VAL A 150 -11.94 -2.15 -21.01
C VAL A 150 -12.41 -0.99 -20.10
N GLY A 151 -11.60 -0.54 -19.15
CA GLY A 151 -11.89 0.65 -18.34
C GLY A 151 -12.70 0.41 -17.07
N THR A 152 -13.11 -0.81 -16.77
CA THR A 152 -13.75 -1.13 -15.48
C THR A 152 -12.73 -1.21 -14.36
N PRO A 153 -13.11 -1.01 -13.08
CA PRO A 153 -12.19 -1.16 -11.95
C PRO A 153 -11.47 -2.51 -11.95
N GLU A 154 -10.19 -2.52 -11.62
CA GLU A 154 -9.39 -3.74 -11.54
C GLU A 154 -9.71 -4.53 -10.26
N ARG A 155 -9.68 -5.86 -10.34
CA ARG A 155 -9.91 -6.75 -9.18
C ARG A 155 -8.59 -7.11 -8.51
N GLY A 156 -8.53 -6.93 -7.19
CA GLY A 156 -7.32 -7.19 -6.42
C GLY A 156 -6.79 -8.62 -6.53
N ASP A 157 -7.68 -9.59 -6.70
CA ASP A 157 -7.29 -11.00 -6.85
C ASP A 157 -6.70 -11.27 -8.24
N ASN A 158 -7.17 -10.58 -9.28
CA ASN A 158 -6.57 -10.64 -10.61
C ASN A 158 -5.16 -10.01 -10.61
N VAL A 159 -5.02 -8.83 -10.01
CA VAL A 159 -3.72 -8.16 -9.89
C VAL A 159 -2.73 -9.04 -9.12
N LEU A 160 -3.18 -9.70 -8.05
CA LEU A 160 -2.34 -10.59 -7.27
C LEU A 160 -1.97 -11.86 -8.05
N SER A 161 -2.98 -12.57 -8.60
CA SER A 161 -2.77 -13.91 -9.17
C SER A 161 -2.18 -13.88 -10.57
N ARG A 162 -2.57 -12.92 -11.41
CA ARG A 162 -2.16 -12.80 -12.80
C ARG A 162 -1.02 -11.81 -13.03
N GLY A 163 -0.79 -10.88 -12.09
CA GLY A 163 0.26 -9.89 -12.13
C GLY A 163 1.38 -10.18 -11.13
N LEU A 164 1.16 -9.88 -9.86
CA LEU A 164 2.20 -9.88 -8.84
C LEU A 164 2.88 -11.24 -8.63
N LYS A 165 2.10 -12.33 -8.48
CA LYS A 165 2.69 -13.66 -8.23
C LYS A 165 3.58 -14.19 -9.37
N PRO A 166 3.19 -14.12 -10.65
CA PRO A 166 4.06 -14.50 -11.76
C PRO A 166 5.34 -13.65 -11.82
N LEU A 167 5.23 -12.36 -11.52
CA LEU A 167 6.33 -11.41 -11.49
C LEU A 167 7.35 -11.76 -10.40
N MET A 168 6.88 -12.02 -9.17
CA MET A 168 7.72 -12.48 -8.06
C MET A 168 8.45 -13.78 -8.42
N LYS A 169 7.74 -14.75 -9.00
CA LYS A 169 8.34 -16.03 -9.45
C LYS A 169 9.43 -15.80 -10.49
N LYS A 170 9.18 -14.94 -11.50
CA LYS A 170 10.17 -14.60 -12.54
C LYS A 170 11.41 -13.92 -11.96
N ALA A 171 11.25 -13.10 -10.93
CA ALA A 171 12.32 -12.40 -10.24
C ALA A 171 13.08 -13.28 -9.21
N GLY A 172 12.69 -14.54 -9.01
CA GLY A 172 13.26 -15.41 -7.98
C GLY A 172 12.94 -14.97 -6.55
N LEU A 173 11.89 -14.15 -6.37
CA LEU A 173 11.48 -13.62 -5.09
C LEU A 173 10.46 -14.52 -4.39
N PRO A 174 10.42 -14.52 -3.04
CA PRO A 174 9.35 -15.17 -2.30
C PRO A 174 7.96 -14.65 -2.72
N PRO A 175 6.88 -15.43 -2.52
CA PRO A 175 5.53 -15.06 -2.96
C PRO A 175 4.92 -13.95 -2.09
N TYR A 176 5.51 -12.78 -2.12
CA TYR A 176 5.03 -11.61 -1.41
C TYR A 176 3.65 -11.17 -1.93
N ASN A 177 2.83 -10.65 -1.02
CA ASN A 177 1.52 -10.09 -1.34
C ASN A 177 1.45 -8.61 -0.93
N PHE A 178 0.35 -7.92 -1.26
CA PHE A 178 0.20 -6.50 -0.93
C PHE A 178 0.31 -6.18 0.57
N GLN A 179 -0.10 -7.11 1.43
CA GLN A 179 0.06 -6.96 2.89
C GLN A 179 1.53 -7.05 3.30
N THR A 180 2.29 -7.96 2.68
CA THR A 180 3.73 -8.07 2.88
C THR A 180 4.45 -6.80 2.41
N ILE A 181 4.15 -6.33 1.19
CA ILE A 181 4.72 -5.08 0.65
C ILE A 181 4.43 -3.90 1.58
N ARG A 182 3.21 -3.78 2.08
CA ARG A 182 2.86 -2.73 3.05
C ARG A 182 3.63 -2.84 4.37
N ARG A 183 3.83 -4.06 4.91
CA ARG A 183 4.66 -4.26 6.11
C ARG A 183 6.11 -3.89 5.84
N SER A 184 6.63 -4.28 4.68
CA SER A 184 7.99 -3.91 4.27
C SER A 184 8.16 -2.40 4.17
N ASN A 185 7.19 -1.66 3.63
CA ASN A 185 7.22 -0.20 3.65
C ASN A 185 7.34 0.36 5.08
N ALA A 186 6.59 -0.20 6.04
CA ALA A 186 6.71 0.21 7.44
C ALA A 186 8.11 -0.10 8.01
N THR A 187 8.70 -1.25 7.69
CA THR A 187 10.08 -1.61 8.08
C THR A 187 11.10 -0.65 7.44
N PHE A 188 10.93 -0.31 6.17
CA PHE A 188 11.79 0.67 5.50
C PHE A 188 11.74 2.05 6.17
N LEU A 189 10.56 2.51 6.63
CA LEU A 189 10.45 3.75 7.38
C LEU A 189 11.23 3.70 8.71
N VAL A 190 11.26 2.54 9.38
CA VAL A 190 12.08 2.32 10.57
C VAL A 190 13.56 2.41 10.22
N VAL A 191 14.02 1.70 9.19
CA VAL A 191 15.43 1.72 8.72
C VAL A 191 15.87 3.13 8.32
N LEU A 192 14.96 3.93 7.76
CA LEU A 192 15.20 5.33 7.43
C LEU A 192 15.22 6.26 8.66
N GLY A 193 14.94 5.77 9.87
CA GLY A 193 14.89 6.56 11.08
C GLY A 193 13.66 7.49 11.19
N VAL A 194 12.63 7.23 10.40
CA VAL A 194 11.38 8.02 10.44
C VAL A 194 10.68 7.79 11.77
N SER A 195 10.28 8.84 12.47
CA SER A 195 9.61 8.68 13.77
C SER A 195 8.31 7.91 13.69
N PRO A 196 7.92 7.12 14.72
CA PRO A 196 6.69 6.33 14.73
C PRO A 196 5.43 7.15 14.40
N ARG A 197 5.36 8.38 14.88
CA ARG A 197 4.24 9.29 14.62
C ARG A 197 4.11 9.65 13.15
N VAL A 198 5.21 9.91 12.47
CA VAL A 198 5.25 10.21 11.04
C VAL A 198 4.91 8.96 10.23
N ALA A 199 5.49 7.80 10.59
CA ALA A 199 5.19 6.51 9.96
C ALA A 199 3.71 6.13 10.08
N MET A 200 3.09 6.33 11.24
CA MET A 200 1.66 6.13 11.44
C MET A 200 0.81 6.97 10.49
N ARG A 201 1.13 8.27 10.39
CA ARG A 201 0.42 9.18 9.48
C ARG A 201 0.61 8.76 8.03
N TRP A 202 1.85 8.41 7.65
CA TRP A 202 2.18 7.92 6.31
C TRP A 202 1.39 6.68 5.93
N MET A 203 1.38 5.68 6.83
CA MET A 203 0.71 4.41 6.62
C MET A 203 -0.82 4.48 6.77
N GLY A 204 -1.36 5.52 7.41
CA GLY A 204 -2.77 5.58 7.78
C GLY A 204 -3.13 4.49 8.79
N HIS A 205 -2.27 4.24 9.78
CA HIS A 205 -2.58 3.36 10.88
C HIS A 205 -3.43 4.10 11.91
N SER A 206 -4.58 3.54 12.25
CA SER A 206 -5.46 4.06 13.30
C SER A 206 -5.05 3.58 14.69
N ASP A 207 -4.21 2.54 14.77
CA ASP A 207 -3.73 1.94 16.00
C ASP A 207 -2.20 2.11 16.11
N VAL A 208 -1.80 2.78 17.18
CA VAL A 208 -0.40 3.02 17.54
C VAL A 208 0.35 1.72 17.76
N ALA A 209 -0.30 0.74 18.40
CA ALA A 209 0.32 -0.54 18.75
C ALA A 209 0.83 -1.30 17.51
N THR A 210 0.11 -1.21 16.39
CA THR A 210 0.54 -1.82 15.11
C THR A 210 1.86 -1.25 14.61
N THR A 211 2.05 0.07 14.72
CA THR A 211 3.30 0.71 14.28
C THR A 211 4.41 0.46 15.30
N LEU A 212 4.13 0.58 16.60
CA LEU A 212 5.12 0.38 17.64
C LEU A 212 5.70 -1.04 17.64
N LYS A 213 4.90 -2.08 17.34
CA LYS A 213 5.41 -3.46 17.20
C LYS A 213 6.51 -3.57 16.13
N ILE A 214 6.38 -2.84 15.02
CA ILE A 214 7.40 -2.84 13.96
C ILE A 214 8.66 -2.13 14.45
N TYR A 215 8.52 -1.03 15.19
CA TYR A 215 9.63 -0.28 15.77
C TYR A 215 10.35 -1.04 16.90
N GLN A 216 9.64 -1.88 17.65
CA GLN A 216 10.24 -2.76 18.68
C GLN A 216 11.10 -3.87 18.07
N GLN A 217 10.87 -4.23 16.81
CA GLN A 217 11.64 -5.22 16.07
C GLN A 217 12.75 -4.55 15.22
N ALA A 218 13.10 -3.30 15.54
CA ALA A 218 14.12 -2.56 14.81
C ALA A 218 15.47 -3.28 14.90
N PRO A 219 16.21 -3.41 13.78
CA PRO A 219 17.55 -4.01 13.78
C PRO A 219 18.51 -3.24 14.68
N ASP A 220 19.47 -3.95 15.30
CA ASP A 220 20.51 -3.36 16.16
C ASP A 220 21.39 -2.33 15.43
N GLU A 221 21.52 -2.44 14.11
CA GLU A 221 22.16 -1.46 13.22
C GLU A 221 21.62 -0.03 13.36
N LEU A 222 20.37 0.12 13.83
CA LEU A 222 19.80 1.45 14.10
C LEU A 222 20.35 2.07 15.38
N GLN A 223 20.80 1.28 16.34
CA GLN A 223 21.46 1.77 17.56
C GLN A 223 22.84 2.32 17.20
N GLU A 224 23.62 1.60 16.38
CA GLU A 224 24.91 2.07 15.88
C GLU A 224 24.78 3.37 15.10
N ARG A 225 23.81 3.43 14.19
CA ARG A 225 23.51 4.65 13.42
C ARG A 225 23.07 5.82 14.30
N ALA A 226 22.30 5.56 15.35
CA ALA A 226 21.91 6.59 16.32
C ALA A 226 23.13 7.12 17.07
N ALA A 227 24.07 6.24 17.47
CA ALA A 227 25.30 6.64 18.12
C ALA A 227 26.18 7.49 17.19
N GLU A 228 26.33 7.11 15.91
CA GLU A 228 27.06 7.90 14.91
C GLU A 228 26.42 9.28 14.70
N LEU A 229 25.10 9.34 14.55
CA LEU A 229 24.37 10.61 14.37
C LEU A 229 24.51 11.51 15.59
N MET A 230 24.46 10.94 16.80
CA MET A 230 24.67 11.67 18.03
C MET A 230 26.11 12.23 18.11
N GLY A 231 27.09 11.40 17.72
CA GLY A 231 28.48 11.83 17.61
C GLY A 231 28.67 13.00 16.63
N LYS A 232 28.08 12.89 15.46
CA LYS A 232 28.12 13.97 14.44
C LYS A 232 27.43 15.23 14.93
N LEU A 233 26.28 15.12 15.61
CA LEU A 233 25.51 16.26 16.08
C LEU A 233 26.24 17.02 17.23
N LEU A 234 26.85 16.29 18.16
CA LEU A 234 27.39 16.87 19.38
C LEU A 234 28.89 17.21 19.30
N PHE A 235 29.64 16.51 18.45
CA PHE A 235 31.10 16.56 18.41
C PHE A 235 31.67 16.90 17.03
N ALA A 236 30.84 17.21 16.03
CA ALA A 236 31.34 17.72 14.75
C ALA A 236 32.04 19.07 15.00
N PRO A 237 33.24 19.32 14.43
CA PRO A 237 33.87 20.63 14.50
C PRO A 237 32.91 21.66 13.90
N LYS A 238 32.76 22.81 14.61
CA LYS A 238 32.03 23.96 14.08
C LYS A 238 32.73 24.33 12.78
N SER A 239 32.01 24.28 11.65
CA SER A 239 32.46 24.91 10.42
C SER A 239 32.53 26.42 10.71
N ASP A 240 33.75 26.97 10.72
CA ASP A 240 33.96 28.39 10.74
C ASP A 240 33.28 28.99 9.50
N GLU A 241 32.24 29.82 9.72
CA GLU A 241 31.66 30.72 8.73
C GLU A 241 32.62 31.91 8.53
#